data_977d7dddf992e9d52146230887ebe659
#
_entry.id   977d7dddf992e9d52146230887ebe659
#
_cell.length_a   1.000
_cell.length_b   1.000
_cell.length_c   1.000
_cell.angle_alpha   90.00
_cell.angle_beta   90.00
_cell.angle_gamma   90.00
#
_symmetry.space_group_name_H-M   'P 1'
#
loop_
_entity.id
_entity.type
_entity.pdbx_description
1 polymer ?
#
loop_
_entity_poly.entity_id
_entity_poly.type
_entity_poly.pdbx_seq_one_letter_code
_entity_poly.pdbx_strand_id
1 'polypeptide(L)'
;NQTNLTSTFYTGSIGHDVSTGVEFTRETQTNYGVNPVTLPAVNIYHPDSSIHPGGLTRNGANANGQTDTFAIYAFDTLQITRDFELNGGIRLDNYHTEYDSATACGGSGRGAITCPAGVAKGSPVTTVDTAKSGNLVNWKAGALYHLTENGNIYINYAVSQQPPGGNNFALAQSGSGNSANRTDFKPQKANTSEIGTKWQVLDK
;
A
#
# COMPACT_ATOMS: atom_id res chain seq x y z
N ASN A 1 6.32 -3.10 14.75
CA ASN A 1 6.00 -3.56 16.12
C ASN A 1 4.47 -3.56 16.29
N GLN A 2 3.94 -4.68 16.80
CA GLN A 2 2.51 -4.85 17.02
C GLN A 2 2.26 -5.50 18.38
N THR A 3 1.22 -5.05 19.07
CA THR A 3 0.68 -5.70 20.26
C THR A 3 -0.77 -6.01 20.00
N ASN A 4 -1.16 -7.26 20.21
CA ASN A 4 -2.52 -7.75 19.97
C ASN A 4 -3.07 -8.42 21.24
N LEU A 5 -4.33 -8.17 21.53
CA LEU A 5 -5.11 -8.82 22.57
C LEU A 5 -6.32 -9.52 21.93
N THR A 6 -6.43 -10.81 22.18
CA THR A 6 -7.61 -11.59 21.79
C THR A 6 -8.38 -12.02 23.04
N SER A 7 -9.71 -12.01 22.98
CA SER A 7 -10.57 -12.38 24.08
C SER A 7 -11.86 -12.98 23.57
N THR A 8 -12.28 -14.09 24.20
CA THR A 8 -13.59 -14.71 23.94
C THR A 8 -14.41 -14.64 25.21
N PHE A 9 -15.62 -14.09 25.10
CA PHE A 9 -16.55 -13.92 26.22
C PHE A 9 -18.00 -13.93 25.73
N TYR A 10 -18.94 -13.87 26.68
CA TYR A 10 -20.37 -13.85 26.38
C TYR A 10 -21.05 -12.62 26.98
N THR A 11 -21.96 -12.01 26.21
CA THR A 11 -22.89 -11.00 26.69
C THR A 11 -24.31 -11.54 26.54
N GLY A 12 -24.84 -12.08 27.63
CA GLY A 12 -26.08 -12.86 27.61
C GLY A 12 -25.90 -14.15 26.80
N SER A 13 -26.68 -14.31 25.72
CA SER A 13 -26.57 -15.46 24.80
C SER A 13 -25.63 -15.24 23.61
N ILE A 14 -25.09 -14.04 23.46
CA ILE A 14 -24.24 -13.68 22.34
C ILE A 14 -22.78 -13.98 22.70
N GLY A 15 -22.13 -14.82 21.91
CA GLY A 15 -20.69 -15.06 21.98
C GLY A 15 -19.92 -13.95 21.25
N HIS A 16 -18.80 -13.54 21.82
CA HIS A 16 -17.86 -12.56 21.25
C HIS A 16 -16.50 -13.18 21.08
N ASP A 17 -15.90 -12.96 19.90
CA ASP A 17 -14.49 -13.26 19.62
C ASP A 17 -13.81 -11.97 19.16
N VAL A 18 -13.20 -11.29 20.13
CA VAL A 18 -12.65 -9.94 19.97
C VAL A 18 -11.15 -10.01 19.71
N SER A 19 -10.69 -9.24 18.73
CA SER A 19 -9.27 -8.97 18.47
C SER A 19 -9.06 -7.46 18.44
N THR A 20 -8.21 -6.95 19.33
CA THR A 20 -7.87 -5.53 19.40
C THR A 20 -6.37 -5.35 19.53
N GLY A 21 -5.86 -4.21 19.09
CA GLY A 21 -4.43 -3.99 19.20
C GLY A 21 -3.99 -2.61 18.74
N VAL A 22 -2.68 -2.43 18.90
CA VAL A 22 -1.94 -1.27 18.45
C VAL A 22 -0.78 -1.70 17.58
N GLU A 23 -0.45 -0.91 16.58
CA GLU A 23 0.64 -1.19 15.65
C GLU A 23 1.45 0.08 15.39
N PHE A 24 2.76 -0.06 15.34
CA PHE A 24 3.66 0.96 14.83
C PHE A 24 4.51 0.36 13.72
N THR A 25 4.49 0.99 12.55
CA THR A 25 5.23 0.58 11.37
C THR A 25 6.09 1.74 10.86
N ARG A 26 7.35 1.45 10.56
CA ARG A 26 8.23 2.32 9.77
C ARG A 26 8.68 1.57 8.54
N GLU A 27 8.38 2.14 7.39
CA GLU A 27 8.74 1.60 6.09
C GLU A 27 9.62 2.62 5.36
N THR A 28 10.70 2.14 4.76
CA THR A 28 11.64 2.99 4.01
C THR A 28 11.95 2.36 2.68
N GLN A 29 12.11 3.20 1.65
CA GLN A 29 12.54 2.79 0.33
C GLN A 29 13.56 3.77 -0.21
N THR A 30 14.67 3.24 -0.73
CA THR A 30 15.65 4.03 -1.49
C THR A 30 15.78 3.47 -2.89
N ASN A 31 15.56 4.30 -3.89
CA ASN A 31 15.76 3.97 -5.30
C ASN A 31 16.93 4.76 -5.84
N TYR A 32 17.81 4.10 -6.58
CA TYR A 32 18.94 4.74 -7.26
C TYR A 32 18.71 4.76 -8.77
N GLY A 33 18.90 5.92 -9.38
CA GLY A 33 18.92 6.03 -10.83
C GLY A 33 20.16 5.36 -11.43
N VAL A 34 19.95 4.71 -12.57
CA VAL A 34 21.01 4.07 -13.34
C VAL A 34 21.09 4.68 -14.74
N ASN A 35 22.28 4.65 -15.32
CA ASN A 35 22.47 5.02 -16.72
C ASN A 35 21.74 4.02 -17.62
N PRO A 36 21.07 4.49 -18.69
CA PRO A 36 20.45 3.60 -19.65
C PRO A 36 21.50 2.72 -20.33
N VAL A 37 21.20 1.44 -20.48
CA VAL A 37 22.02 0.50 -21.25
C VAL A 37 21.37 0.32 -22.61
N THR A 38 22.15 0.51 -23.67
CA THR A 38 21.71 0.23 -25.03
C THR A 38 21.85 -1.26 -25.30
N LEU A 39 20.75 -1.94 -25.54
CA LEU A 39 20.77 -3.32 -26.01
C LEU A 39 20.56 -3.38 -27.52
N PRO A 40 21.13 -4.39 -28.21
CA PRO A 40 20.82 -4.61 -29.60
C PRO A 40 19.33 -4.91 -29.80
N ALA A 41 18.83 -4.60 -30.99
CA ALA A 41 17.47 -4.97 -31.34
C ALA A 41 17.33 -6.50 -31.36
N VAL A 42 16.25 -7.01 -30.72
CA VAL A 42 15.95 -8.44 -30.66
C VAL A 42 14.66 -8.74 -31.42
N ASN A 43 14.56 -9.95 -31.95
CA ASN A 43 13.35 -10.41 -32.59
C ASN A 43 12.30 -10.75 -31.51
N ILE A 44 11.10 -10.15 -31.60
CA ILE A 44 10.04 -10.34 -30.61
C ILE A 44 9.49 -11.78 -30.59
N TYR A 45 9.57 -12.49 -31.73
CA TYR A 45 9.09 -13.88 -31.86
C TYR A 45 10.16 -14.92 -31.48
N HIS A 46 11.42 -14.55 -31.54
CA HIS A 46 12.57 -15.39 -31.23
C HIS A 46 13.58 -14.58 -30.39
N PRO A 47 13.25 -14.31 -29.11
CA PRO A 47 14.13 -13.53 -28.23
C PRO A 47 15.42 -14.31 -27.96
N ASP A 48 16.55 -13.64 -28.10
CA ASP A 48 17.84 -14.22 -27.76
C ASP A 48 18.14 -13.98 -26.28
N SER A 49 18.03 -15.05 -25.49
CA SER A 49 18.28 -15.03 -24.04
C SER A 49 19.75 -14.91 -23.67
N SER A 50 20.67 -15.00 -24.63
CA SER A 50 22.10 -14.81 -24.39
C SER A 50 22.52 -13.35 -24.32
N ILE A 51 21.64 -12.43 -24.75
CA ILE A 51 21.89 -10.99 -24.66
C ILE A 51 21.71 -10.54 -23.21
N HIS A 52 22.80 -10.22 -22.56
CA HIS A 52 22.79 -9.66 -21.21
C HIS A 52 23.18 -8.19 -21.24
N PRO A 53 22.49 -7.32 -20.46
CA PRO A 53 22.95 -5.97 -20.26
C PRO A 53 24.31 -5.99 -19.57
N GLY A 54 25.20 -5.10 -19.97
CA GLY A 54 26.43 -4.83 -19.23
C GLY A 54 26.14 -4.37 -17.77
N GLY A 55 27.18 -4.19 -16.98
CA GLY A 55 27.05 -3.72 -15.61
C GLY A 55 26.31 -2.38 -15.55
N LEU A 56 25.28 -2.31 -14.69
CA LEU A 56 24.53 -1.08 -14.44
C LEU A 56 25.40 -0.10 -13.64
N THR A 57 25.49 1.14 -14.10
CA THR A 57 26.21 2.22 -13.40
C THR A 57 25.23 3.25 -12.89
N ARG A 58 25.42 3.74 -11.65
CA ARG A 58 24.59 4.78 -11.08
C ARG A 58 24.82 6.12 -11.78
N ASN A 59 23.74 6.87 -12.01
CA ASN A 59 23.80 8.19 -12.66
C ASN A 59 23.69 9.35 -11.67
N GLY A 60 23.74 9.08 -10.35
CA GLY A 60 23.63 10.10 -9.29
C GLY A 60 22.20 10.45 -8.89
N ALA A 61 21.20 10.08 -9.68
CA ALA A 61 19.79 10.24 -9.28
C ALA A 61 19.46 9.29 -8.13
N ASN A 62 18.63 9.75 -7.20
CA ASN A 62 18.10 8.95 -6.11
C ASN A 62 16.68 9.40 -5.74
N ALA A 63 15.97 8.53 -5.07
CA ALA A 63 14.70 8.86 -4.43
C ALA A 63 14.60 8.08 -3.12
N ASN A 64 14.25 8.78 -2.06
CA ASN A 64 14.07 8.23 -0.73
C ASN A 64 12.63 8.48 -0.29
N GLY A 65 11.97 7.46 0.21
CA GLY A 65 10.65 7.55 0.78
C GLY A 65 10.63 6.87 2.13
N GLN A 66 9.96 7.46 3.10
CA GLN A 66 9.72 6.89 4.41
C GLN A 66 8.26 7.13 4.80
N THR A 67 7.62 6.12 5.36
CA THR A 67 6.31 6.26 5.99
C THR A 67 6.34 5.68 7.39
N ASP A 68 5.93 6.49 8.34
CA ASP A 68 5.65 6.10 9.71
C ASP A 68 4.13 6.01 9.89
N THR A 69 3.67 4.88 10.41
CA THR A 69 2.25 4.66 10.67
C THR A 69 2.05 4.18 12.10
N PHE A 70 1.13 4.84 12.80
CA PHE A 70 0.59 4.37 14.07
C PHE A 70 -0.87 3.99 13.86
N ALA A 71 -1.25 2.79 14.29
CA ALA A 71 -2.61 2.29 14.15
C ALA A 71 -3.17 1.72 15.44
N ILE A 72 -4.49 1.88 15.61
CA ILE A 72 -5.29 1.16 16.60
C ILE A 72 -6.43 0.46 15.88
N TYR A 73 -6.81 -0.73 16.36
CA TYR A 73 -7.89 -1.48 15.74
C TYR A 73 -8.67 -2.31 16.75
N ALA A 74 -9.94 -2.57 16.41
CA ALA A 74 -10.79 -3.51 17.11
C ALA A 74 -11.70 -4.23 16.11
N PHE A 75 -11.73 -5.55 16.20
CA PHE A 75 -12.59 -6.43 15.42
C PHE A 75 -13.34 -7.37 16.36
N ASP A 76 -14.59 -7.66 16.05
CA ASP A 76 -15.40 -8.61 16.80
C ASP A 76 -16.14 -9.54 15.84
N THR A 77 -16.23 -10.80 16.21
CA THR A 77 -17.13 -11.78 15.61
C THR A 77 -18.17 -12.16 16.65
N LEU A 78 -19.42 -11.82 16.34
CA LEU A 78 -20.58 -12.03 17.19
C LEU A 78 -21.28 -13.33 16.79
N GLN A 79 -21.29 -14.32 17.66
CA GLN A 79 -22.09 -15.52 17.49
C GLN A 79 -23.49 -15.27 18.06
N ILE A 80 -24.44 -14.88 17.21
CA ILE A 80 -25.80 -14.52 17.59
C ILE A 80 -26.63 -15.76 17.87
N THR A 81 -26.49 -16.79 17.01
CA THR A 81 -27.06 -18.12 17.16
C THR A 81 -26.03 -19.17 16.77
N ARG A 82 -26.37 -20.45 16.84
CA ARG A 82 -25.50 -21.53 16.35
C ARG A 82 -25.19 -21.42 14.85
N ASP A 83 -26.14 -20.86 14.11
CA ASP A 83 -26.08 -20.84 12.64
C ASP A 83 -25.83 -19.44 12.08
N PHE A 84 -25.86 -18.38 12.92
CA PHE A 84 -25.75 -17.00 12.45
C PHE A 84 -24.66 -16.22 13.18
N GLU A 85 -23.74 -15.68 12.41
CA GLU A 85 -22.62 -14.86 12.87
C GLU A 85 -22.61 -13.51 12.18
N LEU A 86 -22.27 -12.48 12.95
CA LEU A 86 -21.94 -11.14 12.44
C LEU A 86 -20.47 -10.88 12.73
N ASN A 87 -19.77 -10.26 11.78
CA ASN A 87 -18.41 -9.81 12.00
C ASN A 87 -18.29 -8.33 11.64
N GLY A 88 -17.44 -7.64 12.35
CA GLY A 88 -17.21 -6.23 12.09
C GLY A 88 -15.95 -5.73 12.77
N GLY A 89 -15.51 -4.55 12.36
CA GLY A 89 -14.38 -3.91 13.00
C GLY A 89 -13.92 -2.68 12.29
N ILE A 90 -13.10 -1.94 13.00
CA ILE A 90 -12.54 -0.67 12.56
C ILE A 90 -11.04 -0.64 12.85
N ARG A 91 -10.29 -0.01 11.96
CA ARG A 91 -8.89 0.34 12.13
C ARG A 91 -8.71 1.83 11.80
N LEU A 92 -8.07 2.52 12.72
CA LEU A 92 -7.70 3.92 12.57
C LEU A 92 -6.19 4.00 12.44
N ASP A 93 -5.71 4.59 11.34
CA ASP A 93 -4.29 4.77 11.07
C ASP A 93 -3.98 6.27 11.05
N ASN A 94 -2.92 6.68 11.74
CA ASN A 94 -2.28 7.97 11.56
C ASN A 94 -0.95 7.74 10.84
N TYR A 95 -0.77 8.37 9.69
CA TYR A 95 0.43 8.19 8.87
C TYR A 95 1.17 9.51 8.66
N HIS A 96 2.48 9.40 8.51
CA HIS A 96 3.37 10.47 8.06
C HIS A 96 4.34 9.91 7.02
N THR A 97 4.25 10.44 5.80
CA THR A 97 5.12 10.07 4.68
C THR A 97 6.02 11.24 4.32
N GLU A 98 7.32 10.99 4.25
CA GLU A 98 8.34 11.92 3.74
C GLU A 98 8.92 11.36 2.45
N TYR A 99 9.16 12.23 1.48
CA TYR A 99 9.74 11.84 0.20
C TYR A 99 10.64 12.93 -0.35
N ASP A 100 11.86 12.54 -0.66
CA ASP A 100 12.81 13.37 -1.40
C ASP A 100 13.30 12.64 -2.66
N SER A 101 13.58 13.41 -3.69
CA SER A 101 14.22 12.87 -4.89
C SER A 101 15.17 13.88 -5.52
N ALA A 102 16.25 13.36 -6.07
CA ALA A 102 17.24 14.11 -6.83
C ALA A 102 17.43 13.49 -8.21
N THR A 103 17.58 14.34 -9.23
CA THR A 103 17.81 13.95 -10.62
C THR A 103 19.09 14.56 -11.11
N ALA A 104 19.88 13.82 -11.89
CA ALA A 104 21.08 14.33 -12.52
C ALA A 104 20.73 15.43 -13.53
N CYS A 105 21.25 16.64 -13.33
CA CYS A 105 20.93 17.78 -14.19
C CYS A 105 21.71 17.78 -15.52
N GLY A 106 21.23 18.55 -16.50
CA GLY A 106 21.90 18.74 -17.80
C GLY A 106 21.82 17.54 -18.74
N GLY A 107 20.95 16.55 -18.42
CA GLY A 107 20.59 15.48 -19.34
C GLY A 107 19.77 15.97 -20.54
N SER A 108 19.39 15.05 -21.42
CA SER A 108 18.49 15.30 -22.54
C SER A 108 17.31 14.32 -22.49
N GLY A 109 16.18 14.70 -23.10
CA GLY A 109 14.97 13.90 -23.18
C GLY A 109 13.91 14.27 -22.15
N ARG A 110 12.84 13.47 -22.08
CA ARG A 110 11.71 13.72 -21.20
C ARG A 110 12.14 13.60 -19.73
N GLY A 111 11.82 14.63 -18.94
CA GLY A 111 12.18 14.69 -17.52
C GLY A 111 13.59 15.23 -17.24
N ALA A 112 14.33 15.65 -18.29
CA ALA A 112 15.61 16.32 -18.10
C ALA A 112 15.41 17.67 -17.38
N ILE A 113 16.30 17.97 -16.43
CA ILE A 113 16.32 19.23 -15.70
C ILE A 113 17.55 20.05 -16.06
N THR A 114 17.41 21.37 -16.09
CA THR A 114 18.53 22.28 -16.29
C THR A 114 19.37 22.34 -15.02
N CYS A 115 20.70 22.36 -15.17
CA CYS A 115 21.57 22.57 -14.02
C CYS A 115 21.44 24.01 -13.49
N PRO A 116 21.30 24.18 -12.17
CA PRO A 116 21.39 25.50 -11.55
C PRO A 116 22.77 26.15 -11.81
N ALA A 117 22.82 27.47 -11.67
CA ALA A 117 24.08 28.21 -11.85
C ALA A 117 25.17 27.67 -10.90
N GLY A 118 26.34 27.37 -11.44
CA GLY A 118 27.48 26.83 -10.69
C GLY A 118 27.44 25.32 -10.42
N VAL A 119 26.39 24.62 -10.83
CA VAL A 119 26.27 23.15 -10.70
C VAL A 119 26.74 22.47 -11.97
N ALA A 120 27.70 21.53 -11.83
CA ALA A 120 28.22 20.79 -12.96
C ALA A 120 27.17 19.86 -13.59
N LYS A 121 27.20 19.68 -14.88
CA LYS A 121 26.37 18.74 -15.63
C LYS A 121 26.54 17.31 -15.07
N GLY A 122 25.46 16.60 -14.84
CA GLY A 122 25.46 15.27 -14.25
C GLY A 122 25.39 15.24 -12.73
N SER A 123 25.49 16.41 -12.06
CA SER A 123 25.31 16.47 -10.61
C SER A 123 23.84 16.27 -10.22
N PRO A 124 23.56 15.57 -9.08
CA PRO A 124 22.21 15.43 -8.58
C PRO A 124 21.69 16.78 -8.06
N VAL A 125 20.48 17.13 -8.43
CA VAL A 125 19.74 18.30 -7.95
C VAL A 125 18.40 17.84 -7.42
N THR A 126 18.05 18.28 -6.22
CA THR A 126 16.75 17.96 -5.61
C THR A 126 15.61 18.44 -6.48
N THR A 127 14.73 17.55 -6.86
CA THR A 127 13.57 17.80 -7.72
C THR A 127 12.25 17.75 -6.95
N VAL A 128 12.20 16.95 -5.90
CA VAL A 128 11.06 16.86 -4.99
C VAL A 128 11.60 16.77 -3.56
N ASP A 129 10.98 17.51 -2.67
CA ASP A 129 11.18 17.43 -1.23
C ASP A 129 9.83 17.81 -0.61
N THR A 130 9.12 16.81 -0.10
CA THR A 130 7.75 17.01 0.36
C THR A 130 7.32 15.93 1.35
N ALA A 131 6.33 16.27 2.17
CA ALA A 131 5.76 15.35 3.14
C ALA A 131 4.23 15.41 3.13
N LYS A 132 3.61 14.34 3.59
CA LYS A 132 2.16 14.23 3.76
C LYS A 132 1.83 13.45 5.01
N SER A 133 0.97 14.04 5.85
CA SER A 133 0.35 13.34 6.99
C SER A 133 -1.16 13.25 6.81
N GLY A 134 -1.76 12.30 7.51
CA GLY A 134 -3.20 12.16 7.53
C GLY A 134 -3.68 11.01 8.39
N ASN A 135 -5.00 10.84 8.40
CA ASN A 135 -5.66 9.74 9.08
C ASN A 135 -6.45 8.91 8.07
N LEU A 136 -6.45 7.59 8.26
CA LEU A 136 -7.23 6.65 7.49
C LEU A 136 -8.22 5.95 8.41
N VAL A 137 -9.43 5.75 7.91
CA VAL A 137 -10.48 4.99 8.61
C VAL A 137 -10.85 3.80 7.74
N ASN A 138 -10.40 2.64 8.16
CA ASN A 138 -10.65 1.36 7.50
C ASN A 138 -11.65 0.58 8.34
N TRP A 139 -12.65 -0.03 7.73
CA TRP A 139 -13.64 -0.80 8.45
C TRP A 139 -14.23 -1.91 7.59
N LYS A 140 -14.78 -2.92 8.24
CA LYS A 140 -15.53 -3.99 7.59
C LYS A 140 -16.75 -4.37 8.42
N ALA A 141 -17.77 -4.88 7.74
CA ALA A 141 -18.91 -5.53 8.35
C ALA A 141 -19.35 -6.70 7.46
N GLY A 142 -19.79 -7.77 8.08
CA GLY A 142 -20.24 -8.95 7.36
C GLY A 142 -21.19 -9.80 8.19
N ALA A 143 -21.88 -10.71 7.50
CA ALA A 143 -22.72 -11.71 8.09
C ALA A 143 -22.43 -13.06 7.45
N LEU A 144 -22.52 -14.12 8.23
CA LEU A 144 -22.39 -15.49 7.81
C LEU A 144 -23.53 -16.31 8.36
N TYR A 145 -24.12 -17.15 7.52
CA TYR A 145 -25.17 -18.07 7.90
C TYR A 145 -24.81 -19.50 7.49
N HIS A 146 -24.79 -20.41 8.46
CA HIS A 146 -24.59 -21.84 8.24
C HIS A 146 -25.92 -22.46 7.78
N LEU A 147 -26.00 -22.81 6.50
CA LEU A 147 -27.17 -23.48 5.91
C LEU A 147 -27.26 -24.93 6.34
N THR A 148 -26.10 -25.57 6.49
CA THR A 148 -25.91 -26.94 6.93
C THR A 148 -24.58 -27.06 7.68
N GLU A 149 -24.30 -28.20 8.30
CA GLU A 149 -23.01 -28.46 8.94
C GLU A 149 -21.81 -28.32 7.96
N ASN A 150 -22.05 -28.54 6.66
CA ASN A 150 -21.02 -28.56 5.62
C ASN A 150 -21.11 -27.36 4.66
N GLY A 151 -22.03 -26.42 4.87
CA GLY A 151 -22.24 -25.33 3.92
C GLY A 151 -22.67 -24.02 4.56
N ASN A 152 -22.10 -22.91 4.11
CA ASN A 152 -22.47 -21.58 4.56
C ASN A 152 -22.62 -20.61 3.38
N ILE A 153 -23.35 -19.55 3.64
CA ILE A 153 -23.45 -18.36 2.78
C ILE A 153 -22.99 -17.14 3.59
N TYR A 154 -22.32 -16.22 2.92
CA TYR A 154 -21.82 -15.01 3.56
C TYR A 154 -21.97 -13.78 2.68
N ILE A 155 -22.02 -12.63 3.33
CA ILE A 155 -21.95 -11.31 2.73
C ILE A 155 -20.95 -10.45 3.52
N ASN A 156 -20.09 -9.71 2.81
CA ASN A 156 -19.14 -8.79 3.42
C ASN A 156 -19.15 -7.45 2.68
N TYR A 157 -18.93 -6.40 3.45
CA TYR A 157 -18.63 -5.07 2.94
C TYR A 157 -17.41 -4.51 3.68
N ALA A 158 -16.45 -3.98 2.93
CA ALA A 158 -15.24 -3.40 3.48
C ALA A 158 -14.88 -2.08 2.80
N VAL A 159 -14.32 -1.19 3.60
CA VAL A 159 -13.72 0.06 3.14
C VAL A 159 -12.27 0.06 3.54
N SER A 160 -11.38 0.21 2.57
CA SER A 160 -9.95 0.38 2.79
C SER A 160 -9.44 1.67 2.17
N GLN A 161 -8.47 2.28 2.82
CA GLN A 161 -7.85 3.51 2.38
C GLN A 161 -6.33 3.34 2.31
N GLN A 162 -5.71 4.05 1.36
CA GLN A 162 -4.26 4.08 1.18
C GLN A 162 -3.81 5.54 1.07
N PRO A 163 -2.72 5.93 1.74
CA PRO A 163 -2.19 7.29 1.65
C PRO A 163 -1.67 7.59 0.23
N PRO A 164 -1.56 8.87 -0.16
CA PRO A 164 -0.81 9.25 -1.35
C PRO A 164 0.63 8.71 -1.29
N GLY A 165 1.21 8.38 -2.46
CA GLY A 165 2.53 7.75 -2.52
C GLY A 165 2.47 6.23 -2.70
N GLY A 166 1.37 5.60 -2.27
CA GLY A 166 1.15 4.18 -2.48
C GLY A 166 2.31 3.30 -1.98
N ASN A 167 2.60 2.23 -2.71
CA ASN A 167 3.58 1.21 -2.30
C ASN A 167 5.05 1.64 -2.46
N ASN A 168 5.34 2.74 -3.16
CA ASN A 168 6.71 3.21 -3.38
C ASN A 168 7.00 4.53 -2.65
N PHE A 169 6.10 4.98 -1.78
CA PHE A 169 6.19 6.21 -0.98
C PHE A 169 6.47 7.48 -1.78
N ALA A 170 6.43 7.41 -3.12
CA ALA A 170 6.75 8.51 -4.00
C ALA A 170 5.65 9.58 -3.95
N LEU A 171 5.94 10.71 -3.34
CA LEU A 171 5.05 11.86 -3.32
C LEU A 171 5.38 12.82 -4.48
N ALA A 172 4.37 13.57 -4.90
CA ALA A 172 4.52 14.68 -5.83
C ALA A 172 4.07 15.97 -5.15
N GLN A 173 4.73 17.08 -5.46
CA GLN A 173 4.35 18.38 -4.93
C GLN A 173 2.92 18.76 -5.33
N SER A 174 2.26 19.51 -4.45
CA SER A 174 0.94 20.07 -4.71
C SER A 174 0.93 20.86 -6.02
N GLY A 175 -0.10 20.67 -6.84
CA GLY A 175 -0.21 21.38 -8.12
C GLY A 175 0.71 20.86 -9.24
N SER A 176 1.60 19.89 -9.00
CA SER A 176 2.53 19.38 -10.00
C SER A 176 1.88 18.35 -10.93
N GLY A 177 1.71 18.69 -12.21
CA GLY A 177 1.32 17.75 -13.27
C GLY A 177 0.09 16.88 -12.98
N ASN A 178 0.03 15.69 -13.59
CA ASN A 178 -1.08 14.72 -13.46
C ASN A 178 -0.71 13.54 -12.55
N SER A 179 0.14 13.73 -11.55
CA SER A 179 0.51 12.66 -10.63
C SER A 179 -0.63 12.34 -9.65
N ALA A 180 -0.99 11.07 -9.53
CA ALA A 180 -1.94 10.60 -8.51
C ALA A 180 -1.36 10.66 -7.08
N ASN A 181 -0.05 10.88 -6.93
CA ASN A 181 0.66 10.91 -5.66
C ASN A 181 0.84 12.33 -5.09
N ARG A 182 0.11 13.30 -5.61
CA ARG A 182 0.18 14.69 -5.13
C ARG A 182 -0.27 14.81 -3.68
N THR A 183 0.43 15.64 -2.93
CA THR A 183 0.15 15.86 -1.50
C THR A 183 -1.18 16.55 -1.21
N ASP A 184 -1.77 17.23 -2.19
CA ASP A 184 -3.10 17.85 -2.09
C ASP A 184 -4.27 16.88 -2.33
N PHE A 185 -4.00 15.66 -2.80
CA PHE A 185 -5.03 14.66 -2.96
C PHE A 185 -5.41 13.99 -1.64
N LYS A 186 -6.66 13.54 -1.59
CA LYS A 186 -7.15 12.68 -0.51
C LYS A 186 -6.58 11.27 -0.67
N PRO A 187 -6.50 10.50 0.42
CA PRO A 187 -6.17 9.07 0.34
C PRO A 187 -7.06 8.34 -0.68
N GLN A 188 -6.48 7.38 -1.37
CA GLN A 188 -7.25 6.47 -2.21
C GLN A 188 -8.20 5.65 -1.35
N LYS A 189 -9.41 5.43 -1.84
CA LYS A 189 -10.44 4.67 -1.13
C LYS A 189 -10.95 3.55 -2.02
N ALA A 190 -10.90 2.33 -1.50
CA ALA A 190 -11.52 1.16 -2.11
C ALA A 190 -12.72 0.71 -1.29
N ASN A 191 -13.82 0.43 -1.96
CA ASN A 191 -15.01 -0.19 -1.39
C ASN A 191 -15.15 -1.58 -2.00
N THR A 192 -15.29 -2.59 -1.18
CA THR A 192 -15.42 -3.99 -1.60
C THR A 192 -16.73 -4.55 -1.08
N SER A 193 -17.52 -5.14 -1.96
CA SER A 193 -18.73 -5.91 -1.61
C SER A 193 -18.54 -7.32 -2.10
N GLU A 194 -18.82 -8.29 -1.26
CA GLU A 194 -18.70 -9.70 -1.58
C GLU A 194 -19.92 -10.46 -1.06
N ILE A 195 -20.44 -11.36 -1.89
CA ILE A 195 -21.38 -12.40 -1.49
C ILE A 195 -20.83 -13.73 -1.98
N GLY A 196 -20.89 -14.76 -1.14
CA GLY A 196 -20.35 -16.04 -1.49
C GLY A 196 -20.95 -17.19 -0.70
N THR A 197 -20.60 -18.39 -1.10
CA THR A 197 -20.94 -19.64 -0.42
C THR A 197 -19.73 -20.55 -0.37
N LYS A 198 -19.59 -21.32 0.71
CA LYS A 198 -18.51 -22.31 0.91
C LYS A 198 -19.13 -23.64 1.31
N TRP A 199 -18.65 -24.71 0.67
CA TRP A 199 -19.13 -26.08 0.89
C TRP A 199 -17.95 -27.01 1.10
N GLN A 200 -18.03 -27.83 2.14
CA GLN A 200 -17.14 -28.97 2.32
C GLN A 200 -17.73 -30.17 1.60
N VAL A 201 -17.11 -30.57 0.50
CA VAL A 201 -17.66 -31.58 -0.44
C VAL A 201 -17.14 -32.99 -0.16
N LEU A 202 -16.00 -33.10 0.55
CA LEU A 202 -15.37 -34.37 0.88
C LEU A 202 -15.06 -34.40 2.37
N ASP A 203 -15.53 -35.42 3.07
CA ASP A 203 -15.07 -35.76 4.40
C ASP A 203 -13.64 -36.30 4.30
N LYS A 204 -12.74 -35.85 5.20
CA LYS A 204 -11.39 -36.39 5.30
C LYS A 204 -11.40 -37.65 6.16
#